data_76041c598e4dff2cba14243b0651c3b9
#
_entry.id   76041c598e4dff2cba14243b0651c3b9
#
_cell.length_a   1.000
_cell.length_b   1.000
_cell.length_c   1.000
_cell.angle_alpha   90.00
_cell.angle_beta   90.00
_cell.angle_gamma   90.00
#
_symmetry.space_group_name_H-M   'P 1'
#
loop_
_entity.id
_entity.type
_entity.pdbx_description
1 polymer ?
#
loop_
_entity_poly.entity_id
_entity_poly.type
_entity_poly.pdbx_seq_one_letter_code
_entity_poly.pdbx_strand_id
1 'polypeptide(L)'
;MKRLVRLVAYGLLTLVVLAVGVLGVAWWRMEAALDRVYTLADVKLDVSGDPAQVERGRHLAVTRGCNDCHGDDLAGRVVIDAGPIGIYVAANLTAAGAGMDANHFEHAVRHGVGRDGRPLRFMPATDFAGMGDDDVAALFAFVKSMPPASRALPETWIGP
;
A
#
# COMPACT_ATOMS: atom_id res chain seq x y z
N MET A 1 49.05 -22.50 14.22
CA MET A 1 47.64 -22.87 14.07
C MET A 1 46.69 -22.10 14.98
N LYS A 2 46.81 -22.12 16.31
CA LYS A 2 45.89 -21.47 17.27
C LYS A 2 45.73 -19.94 17.08
N ARG A 3 46.82 -19.22 16.74
CA ARG A 3 46.75 -17.76 16.48
C ARG A 3 45.99 -17.44 15.19
N LEU A 4 46.20 -18.20 14.12
CA LEU A 4 45.49 -18.00 12.86
C LEU A 4 43.96 -18.25 13.05
N VAL A 5 43.59 -19.33 13.71
CA VAL A 5 42.17 -19.62 14.04
C VAL A 5 41.51 -18.48 14.80
N ARG A 6 42.22 -17.91 15.81
CA ARG A 6 41.70 -16.76 16.57
C ARG A 6 41.52 -15.52 15.70
N LEU A 7 42.49 -15.22 14.83
CA LEU A 7 42.37 -14.08 13.91
C LEU A 7 41.19 -14.22 12.95
N VAL A 8 41.03 -15.42 12.39
CA VAL A 8 39.88 -15.73 11.53
C VAL A 8 38.56 -15.61 12.31
N ALA A 9 38.50 -16.15 13.53
CA ALA A 9 37.32 -16.05 14.39
C ALA A 9 36.96 -14.59 14.73
N TYR A 10 37.97 -13.77 15.08
CA TYR A 10 37.73 -12.33 15.31
C TYR A 10 37.30 -11.61 14.04
N GLY A 11 37.88 -11.92 12.88
CA GLY A 11 37.47 -11.36 11.61
C GLY A 11 36.03 -11.68 11.26
N LEU A 12 35.61 -12.95 11.43
CA LEU A 12 34.23 -13.38 11.24
C LEU A 12 33.27 -12.71 12.23
N LEU A 13 33.64 -12.64 13.50
CA LEU A 13 32.83 -11.98 14.51
C LEU A 13 32.62 -10.50 14.17
N THR A 14 33.68 -9.80 13.75
CA THR A 14 33.59 -8.40 13.33
C THR A 14 32.66 -8.24 12.14
N LEU A 15 32.75 -9.11 11.13
CA LEU A 15 31.85 -9.09 9.97
C LEU A 15 30.39 -9.30 10.38
N VAL A 16 30.13 -10.26 11.27
CA VAL A 16 28.77 -10.51 11.78
C VAL A 16 28.24 -9.29 12.54
N VAL A 17 29.04 -8.68 13.41
CA VAL A 17 28.62 -7.48 14.16
C VAL A 17 28.34 -6.31 13.21
N LEU A 18 29.18 -6.11 12.20
CA LEU A 18 28.94 -5.07 11.19
C LEU A 18 27.69 -5.35 10.40
N ALA A 19 27.45 -6.59 9.96
CA ALA A 19 26.25 -6.97 9.21
C ALA A 19 24.98 -6.73 10.05
N VAL A 20 24.98 -7.15 11.32
CA VAL A 20 23.85 -6.90 12.25
C VAL A 20 23.64 -5.40 12.45
N GLY A 21 24.72 -4.62 12.60
CA GLY A 21 24.62 -3.17 12.72
C GLY A 21 23.99 -2.51 11.49
N VAL A 22 24.44 -2.90 10.28
CA VAL A 22 23.88 -2.38 9.02
C VAL A 22 22.41 -2.75 8.88
N LEU A 23 22.05 -4.01 9.15
CA LEU A 23 20.67 -4.46 9.10
C LEU A 23 19.79 -3.72 10.12
N GLY A 24 20.29 -3.50 11.34
CA GLY A 24 19.58 -2.75 12.37
C GLY A 24 19.33 -1.29 11.97
N VAL A 25 20.34 -0.62 11.39
CA VAL A 25 20.17 0.74 10.89
C VAL A 25 19.20 0.78 9.71
N ALA A 26 19.29 -0.17 8.77
CA ALA A 26 18.38 -0.26 7.64
C ALA A 26 16.93 -0.46 8.10
N TRP A 27 16.72 -1.37 9.03
CA TRP A 27 15.41 -1.61 9.64
C TRP A 27 14.85 -0.35 10.31
N TRP A 28 15.64 0.29 11.18
CA TRP A 28 15.22 1.52 11.86
C TRP A 28 14.86 2.64 10.87
N ARG A 29 15.66 2.82 9.80
CA ARG A 29 15.37 3.83 8.77
C ARG A 29 14.10 3.50 7.99
N MET A 30 13.84 2.22 7.73
CA MET A 30 12.62 1.77 7.06
C MET A 30 11.39 2.08 7.93
N GLU A 31 11.41 1.71 9.21
CA GLU A 31 10.30 2.00 10.13
C GLU A 31 10.08 3.52 10.28
N ALA A 32 11.14 4.29 10.44
CA ALA A 32 11.05 5.75 10.52
C ALA A 32 10.48 6.38 9.24
N ALA A 33 10.72 5.77 8.06
CA ALA A 33 10.13 6.23 6.82
C ALA A 33 8.64 5.88 6.71
N LEU A 34 8.24 4.71 7.21
CA LEU A 34 6.84 4.25 7.23
C LEU A 34 5.98 5.00 8.26
N ASP A 35 6.61 5.50 9.33
CA ASP A 35 5.92 6.32 10.35
C ASP A 35 5.82 7.80 9.97
N ARG A 36 6.46 8.20 8.87
CA ARG A 36 6.44 9.60 8.43
C ARG A 36 5.03 9.99 7.98
N VAL A 37 4.55 11.11 8.48
CA VAL A 37 3.28 11.71 8.04
C VAL A 37 3.56 12.69 6.90
N TYR A 38 2.87 12.50 5.78
CA TYR A 38 2.93 13.36 4.61
C TYR A 38 1.67 14.22 4.52
N THR A 39 1.86 15.48 4.21
CA THR A 39 0.76 16.38 3.84
C THR A 39 0.87 16.65 2.35
N LEU A 40 -0.12 16.23 1.60
CA LEU A 40 -0.20 16.41 0.15
C LEU A 40 -1.18 17.53 -0.15
N ALA A 41 -0.96 18.21 -1.27
CA ALA A 41 -1.90 19.22 -1.75
C ALA A 41 -3.10 18.53 -2.38
N ASP A 42 -4.29 19.09 -2.13
CA ASP A 42 -5.52 18.62 -2.74
C ASP A 42 -5.52 18.88 -4.26
N VAL A 43 -6.04 17.91 -5.01
CA VAL A 43 -6.22 17.99 -6.46
C VAL A 43 -7.71 18.12 -6.75
N LYS A 44 -8.06 19.03 -7.65
CA LYS A 44 -9.46 19.17 -8.08
C LYS A 44 -9.77 18.13 -9.16
N LEU A 45 -10.33 17.00 -8.75
CA LEU A 45 -10.83 15.97 -9.66
C LEU A 45 -12.25 16.28 -10.11
N ASP A 46 -12.52 16.16 -11.39
CA ASP A 46 -13.88 16.30 -11.95
C ASP A 46 -14.60 14.93 -11.91
N VAL A 47 -15.32 14.71 -10.81
CA VAL A 47 -16.05 13.47 -10.56
C VAL A 47 -17.54 13.71 -10.84
N SER A 48 -17.96 13.55 -12.07
CA SER A 48 -19.37 13.68 -12.46
C SER A 48 -20.22 12.48 -12.03
N GLY A 49 -19.61 11.28 -12.02
CA GLY A 49 -20.30 10.02 -11.74
C GLY A 49 -21.31 9.62 -12.81
N ASP A 50 -21.23 10.19 -14.00
CA ASP A 50 -22.05 9.77 -15.13
C ASP A 50 -21.70 8.33 -15.58
N PRO A 51 -22.63 7.64 -16.29
CA PRO A 51 -22.42 6.24 -16.67
C PRO A 51 -21.14 6.00 -17.50
N ALA A 52 -20.73 6.94 -18.35
CA ALA A 52 -19.54 6.79 -19.17
C ALA A 52 -18.27 6.91 -18.33
N GLN A 53 -18.23 7.84 -17.37
CA GLN A 53 -17.13 7.97 -16.43
C GLN A 53 -17.01 6.74 -15.52
N VAL A 54 -18.12 6.24 -14.99
CA VAL A 54 -18.17 5.02 -14.16
C VAL A 54 -17.67 3.80 -14.95
N GLU A 55 -18.10 3.62 -16.20
CA GLU A 55 -17.68 2.52 -17.06
C GLU A 55 -16.18 2.60 -17.40
N ARG A 56 -15.66 3.80 -17.67
CA ARG A 56 -14.21 4.04 -17.81
C ARG A 56 -13.47 3.62 -16.54
N GLY A 57 -13.97 4.01 -15.38
CA GLY A 57 -13.39 3.65 -14.08
C GLY A 57 -13.40 2.14 -13.85
N ARG A 58 -14.49 1.46 -14.21
CA ARG A 58 -14.60 -0.01 -14.15
C ARG A 58 -13.53 -0.66 -15.04
N HIS A 59 -13.39 -0.21 -16.27
CA HIS A 59 -12.37 -0.72 -17.19
C HIS A 59 -10.95 -0.51 -16.63
N LEU A 60 -10.66 0.67 -16.09
CA LEU A 60 -9.37 0.96 -15.47
C LEU A 60 -9.12 0.09 -14.24
N ALA A 61 -10.12 -0.12 -13.39
CA ALA A 61 -9.98 -0.97 -12.20
C ALA A 61 -9.57 -2.41 -12.57
N VAL A 62 -10.15 -2.96 -13.64
CA VAL A 62 -9.80 -4.30 -14.15
C VAL A 62 -8.41 -4.29 -14.79
N THR A 63 -8.16 -3.35 -15.72
CA THR A 63 -6.92 -3.36 -16.51
C THR A 63 -5.69 -2.94 -15.74
N ARG A 64 -5.86 -2.22 -14.62
CA ARG A 64 -4.79 -1.82 -13.70
C ARG A 64 -4.65 -2.74 -12.50
N GLY A 65 -5.45 -3.83 -12.42
CA GLY A 65 -5.32 -4.84 -11.39
C GLY A 65 -5.84 -4.43 -10.00
N CYS A 66 -6.70 -3.41 -9.89
CA CYS A 66 -7.28 -3.02 -8.60
C CYS A 66 -8.09 -4.17 -8.00
N ASN A 67 -8.86 -4.87 -8.83
CA ASN A 67 -9.69 -6.01 -8.43
C ASN A 67 -8.86 -7.20 -7.93
N ASP A 68 -7.62 -7.37 -8.41
CA ASP A 68 -6.76 -8.48 -8.01
C ASP A 68 -6.43 -8.43 -6.51
N CYS A 69 -6.27 -7.23 -5.97
CA CYS A 69 -6.01 -7.03 -4.55
C CYS A 69 -7.28 -6.73 -3.75
N HIS A 70 -8.17 -5.86 -4.26
CA HIS A 70 -9.33 -5.38 -3.50
C HIS A 70 -10.58 -6.26 -3.66
N GLY A 71 -10.54 -7.27 -4.55
CA GLY A 71 -11.68 -8.14 -4.89
C GLY A 71 -12.60 -7.52 -5.94
N ASP A 72 -13.41 -8.36 -6.60
CA ASP A 72 -14.34 -7.92 -7.66
C ASP A 72 -15.41 -6.96 -7.15
N ASP A 73 -15.77 -7.08 -5.89
CA ASP A 73 -16.71 -6.23 -5.17
C ASP A 73 -16.04 -5.05 -4.46
N LEU A 74 -14.72 -4.90 -4.59
CA LEU A 74 -13.88 -3.90 -3.94
C LEU A 74 -14.02 -3.86 -2.39
N ALA A 75 -14.55 -4.93 -1.77
CA ALA A 75 -14.76 -5.02 -0.33
C ALA A 75 -13.49 -5.43 0.44
N GLY A 76 -12.35 -5.53 -0.24
CA GLY A 76 -11.08 -5.95 0.32
C GLY A 76 -10.92 -7.46 0.44
N ARG A 77 -9.72 -7.93 0.60
CA ARG A 77 -9.38 -9.36 0.80
C ARG A 77 -8.00 -9.51 1.41
N VAL A 78 -7.73 -10.70 1.94
CA VAL A 78 -6.36 -11.10 2.27
C VAL A 78 -5.62 -11.33 0.96
N VAL A 79 -4.57 -10.54 0.71
CA VAL A 79 -3.73 -10.63 -0.50
C VAL A 79 -2.60 -11.62 -0.28
N ILE A 80 -1.96 -11.54 0.88
CA ILE A 80 -0.89 -12.45 1.29
C ILE A 80 -1.17 -12.92 2.71
N ASP A 81 -1.12 -14.22 2.92
CA ASP A 81 -1.04 -14.84 4.24
C ASP A 81 0.23 -15.69 4.27
N ALA A 82 1.27 -15.15 4.88
CA ALA A 82 2.56 -15.80 5.06
C ALA A 82 2.74 -16.36 6.49
N GLY A 83 1.65 -16.64 7.18
CA GLY A 83 1.66 -17.18 8.54
C GLY A 83 2.45 -16.29 9.52
N PRO A 84 3.51 -16.81 10.16
CA PRO A 84 4.25 -16.05 11.16
C PRO A 84 5.11 -14.90 10.60
N ILE A 85 5.19 -14.77 9.28
CA ILE A 85 5.95 -13.69 8.62
C ILE A 85 5.09 -12.45 8.46
N GLY A 86 3.79 -12.61 8.24
CA GLY A 86 2.87 -11.48 8.13
C GLY A 86 1.61 -11.79 7.33
N ILE A 87 0.63 -10.93 7.48
CA ILE A 87 -0.62 -10.94 6.73
C ILE A 87 -0.81 -9.56 6.10
N TYR A 88 -1.02 -9.52 4.78
CA TYR A 88 -1.36 -8.30 4.06
C TYR A 88 -2.81 -8.36 3.59
N VAL A 89 -3.55 -7.34 3.97
CA VAL A 89 -4.96 -7.20 3.67
C VAL A 89 -5.17 -5.93 2.85
N ALA A 90 -5.76 -6.09 1.67
CA ALA A 90 -6.21 -4.94 0.90
C ALA A 90 -7.50 -4.36 1.52
N ALA A 91 -7.52 -3.04 1.65
CA ALA A 91 -8.62 -2.33 2.27
C ALA A 91 -9.94 -2.49 1.49
N ASN A 92 -11.05 -2.41 2.20
CA ASN A 92 -12.37 -2.25 1.62
C ASN A 92 -12.50 -0.81 1.07
N LEU A 93 -12.64 -0.68 -0.24
CA LEU A 93 -12.77 0.61 -0.93
C LEU A 93 -14.22 1.10 -1.03
N THR A 94 -15.21 0.25 -0.75
CA THR A 94 -16.62 0.64 -0.78
C THR A 94 -16.96 1.62 0.35
N ALA A 95 -18.11 2.26 0.25
CA ALA A 95 -18.56 3.21 1.26
C ALA A 95 -18.64 2.62 2.69
N ALA A 96 -18.83 1.28 2.81
CA ALA A 96 -18.85 0.60 4.11
C ALA A 96 -17.46 0.52 4.77
N GLY A 97 -16.36 0.56 4.01
CA GLY A 97 -15.01 0.39 4.54
C GLY A 97 -14.20 1.68 4.60
N ALA A 98 -14.12 2.39 3.50
CA ALA A 98 -13.15 3.47 3.37
C ALA A 98 -13.72 4.86 3.67
N GLY A 99 -14.96 5.16 3.28
CA GLY A 99 -15.55 6.50 3.42
C GLY A 99 -14.63 7.61 2.86
N MET A 100 -13.82 7.29 1.83
CA MET A 100 -12.83 8.20 1.26
C MET A 100 -13.51 9.27 0.41
N ASP A 101 -12.99 10.48 0.46
CA ASP A 101 -13.24 11.50 -0.54
C ASP A 101 -12.24 11.37 -1.72
N ALA A 102 -12.42 12.21 -2.73
CA ALA A 102 -11.64 12.15 -3.95
C ALA A 102 -10.14 12.43 -3.72
N ASN A 103 -9.79 13.32 -2.79
CA ASN A 103 -8.41 13.64 -2.49
C ASN A 103 -7.71 12.50 -1.76
N HIS A 104 -8.34 11.92 -0.74
CA HIS A 104 -7.78 10.74 -0.08
C HIS A 104 -7.61 9.56 -1.03
N PHE A 105 -8.53 9.38 -1.98
CA PHE A 105 -8.39 8.35 -3.01
C PHE A 105 -7.22 8.62 -3.94
N GLU A 106 -7.08 9.86 -4.41
CA GLU A 106 -5.96 10.29 -5.25
C GLU A 106 -4.61 10.12 -4.52
N HIS A 107 -4.51 10.58 -3.27
CA HIS A 107 -3.31 10.44 -2.46
C HIS A 107 -2.91 8.97 -2.28
N ALA A 108 -3.88 8.08 -2.09
CA ALA A 108 -3.61 6.66 -1.99
C ALA A 108 -3.12 6.07 -3.31
N VAL A 109 -3.79 6.40 -4.42
CA VAL A 109 -3.50 5.83 -5.74
C VAL A 109 -2.17 6.33 -6.29
N ARG A 110 -1.95 7.63 -6.33
CA ARG A 110 -0.75 8.22 -6.98
C ARG A 110 0.46 8.30 -6.07
N HIS A 111 0.24 8.52 -4.78
CA HIS A 111 1.31 8.83 -3.83
C HIS A 111 1.53 7.73 -2.80
N GLY A 112 0.63 6.73 -2.72
CA GLY A 112 0.73 5.67 -1.73
C GLY A 112 0.59 6.17 -0.29
N VAL A 113 -0.20 7.23 -0.09
CA VAL A 113 -0.42 7.84 1.22
C VAL A 113 -1.84 7.54 1.69
N GLY A 114 -1.95 6.94 2.85
CA GLY A 114 -3.23 6.61 3.49
C GLY A 114 -3.93 7.84 4.08
N ARG A 115 -5.16 7.65 4.57
CA ARG A 115 -5.97 8.72 5.18
C ARG A 115 -5.33 9.37 6.41
N ASP A 116 -4.46 8.64 7.10
CA ASP A 116 -3.69 9.12 8.24
C ASP A 116 -2.41 9.88 7.84
N GLY A 117 -2.20 10.07 6.54
CA GLY A 117 -1.01 10.70 5.98
C GLY A 117 0.22 9.78 5.93
N ARG A 118 0.10 8.52 6.33
CA ARG A 118 1.22 7.58 6.33
C ARG A 118 1.33 6.78 5.04
N PRO A 119 2.54 6.32 4.68
CA PRO A 119 2.73 5.47 3.50
C PRO A 119 1.92 4.18 3.59
N LEU A 120 1.29 3.82 2.49
CA LEU A 120 0.70 2.50 2.30
C LEU A 120 1.81 1.48 2.08
N ARG A 121 1.83 0.42 2.90
CA ARG A 121 2.97 -0.52 2.92
C ARG A 121 3.03 -1.47 1.72
N PHE A 122 1.92 -1.68 1.02
CA PHE A 122 1.85 -2.74 0.01
C PHE A 122 1.26 -2.30 -1.34
N MET A 123 0.44 -1.26 -1.37
CA MET A 123 -0.13 -0.76 -2.62
C MET A 123 0.96 -0.25 -3.56
N PRO A 124 1.05 -0.72 -4.84
CA PRO A 124 2.10 -0.33 -5.78
C PRO A 124 1.79 1.05 -6.40
N ALA A 125 1.69 2.09 -5.59
CA ALA A 125 1.32 3.45 -6.02
C ALA A 125 2.27 4.03 -7.07
N THR A 126 3.54 3.59 -7.09
CA THR A 126 4.51 3.97 -8.12
C THR A 126 4.05 3.63 -9.53
N ASP A 127 3.27 2.55 -9.70
CA ASP A 127 2.76 2.11 -10.99
C ASP A 127 1.59 3.00 -11.47
N PHE A 128 1.00 3.74 -10.55
CA PHE A 128 -0.15 4.61 -10.79
C PHE A 128 0.19 6.10 -10.72
N ALA A 129 1.40 6.46 -10.30
CA ALA A 129 1.82 7.85 -10.09
C ALA A 129 1.66 8.75 -11.33
N GLY A 130 1.74 8.15 -12.54
CA GLY A 130 1.55 8.85 -13.82
C GLY A 130 0.13 8.89 -14.35
N MET A 131 -0.88 8.43 -13.60
CA MET A 131 -2.27 8.47 -14.06
C MET A 131 -2.77 9.92 -14.17
N GLY A 132 -3.49 10.22 -15.26
CA GLY A 132 -4.14 11.53 -15.44
C GLY A 132 -5.29 11.76 -14.47
N ASP A 133 -5.64 13.03 -14.24
CA ASP A 133 -6.74 13.41 -13.34
C ASP A 133 -8.08 12.77 -13.76
N ASP A 134 -8.35 12.73 -15.08
CA ASP A 134 -9.56 12.11 -15.62
C ASP A 134 -9.65 10.60 -15.32
N ASP A 135 -8.51 9.89 -15.33
CA ASP A 135 -8.46 8.47 -15.02
C ASP A 135 -8.68 8.21 -13.55
N VAL A 136 -8.05 9.03 -12.67
CA VAL A 136 -8.26 8.92 -11.23
C VAL A 136 -9.69 9.30 -10.86
N ALA A 137 -10.27 10.34 -11.49
CA ALA A 137 -11.66 10.72 -11.31
C ALA A 137 -12.61 9.60 -11.72
N ALA A 138 -12.35 8.95 -12.87
CA ALA A 138 -13.15 7.83 -13.34
C ALA A 138 -13.05 6.62 -12.41
N LEU A 139 -11.86 6.25 -11.94
CA LEU A 139 -11.67 5.20 -10.94
C LEU A 139 -12.45 5.51 -9.67
N PHE A 140 -12.36 6.73 -9.17
CA PHE A 140 -13.08 7.14 -7.97
C PHE A 140 -14.60 7.09 -8.19
N ALA A 141 -15.11 7.56 -9.35
CA ALA A 141 -16.53 7.46 -9.70
C ALA A 141 -17.02 6.00 -9.69
N PHE A 142 -16.22 5.08 -10.25
CA PHE A 142 -16.53 3.65 -10.21
C PHE A 142 -16.56 3.12 -8.78
N VAL A 143 -15.52 3.40 -7.96
CA VAL A 143 -15.48 2.98 -6.56
C VAL A 143 -16.70 3.48 -5.78
N LYS A 144 -17.10 4.74 -6.00
CA LYS A 144 -18.29 5.33 -5.37
C LYS A 144 -19.61 4.72 -5.85
N SER A 145 -19.65 4.16 -7.05
CA SER A 145 -20.84 3.49 -7.59
C SER A 145 -21.04 2.07 -7.06
N MET A 146 -20.00 1.48 -6.44
CA MET A 146 -20.08 0.14 -5.88
C MET A 146 -21.01 0.10 -4.67
N PRO A 147 -21.88 -0.91 -4.59
CA PRO A 147 -22.73 -1.11 -3.42
C PRO A 147 -21.87 -1.29 -2.17
N PRO A 148 -22.31 -0.75 -1.01
CA PRO A 148 -21.62 -0.99 0.24
C PRO A 148 -21.54 -2.48 0.54
N ALA A 149 -20.34 -2.99 0.70
CA ALA A 149 -20.08 -4.38 1.04
C ALA A 149 -19.14 -4.44 2.24
N SER A 150 -19.36 -5.40 3.14
CA SER A 150 -18.48 -5.61 4.29
C SER A 150 -18.18 -7.09 4.46
N ARG A 151 -16.95 -7.38 4.88
CA ARG A 151 -16.53 -8.71 5.29
C ARG A 151 -15.57 -8.59 6.47
N ALA A 152 -15.56 -9.60 7.33
CA ALA A 152 -14.57 -9.70 8.39
C ALA A 152 -13.21 -10.02 7.76
N LEU A 153 -12.26 -9.10 7.91
CA LEU A 153 -10.87 -9.26 7.47
C LEU A 153 -9.96 -9.13 8.68
N PRO A 154 -8.86 -9.90 8.74
CA PRO A 154 -7.85 -9.69 9.77
C PRO A 154 -7.16 -8.32 9.57
N GLU A 155 -6.50 -7.85 10.60
CA GLU A 155 -5.63 -6.68 10.47
C GLU A 155 -4.35 -7.04 9.70
N THR A 156 -3.85 -6.11 8.89
CA THR A 156 -2.52 -6.24 8.30
C THR A 156 -1.48 -6.19 9.40
N TRP A 157 -0.59 -7.17 9.44
CA TRP A 157 0.57 -7.15 10.32
C TRP A 157 1.78 -7.72 9.61
N ILE A 158 2.97 -7.28 10.02
CA ILE A 158 4.25 -7.75 9.51
C ILE A 158 5.01 -8.30 10.72
N GLY A 159 5.42 -9.54 10.63
CA GLY A 159 6.25 -10.18 11.64
C GLY A 159 7.66 -9.60 11.70
N PRO A 160 8.44 -10.00 12.69
CA PRO A 160 9.82 -9.57 12.87
C PRO A 160 10.74 -10.06 11.77
#